data_ebab56586fb181ff99983ed61933d1ef
#
_entry.id   ebab56586fb181ff99983ed61933d1ef
#
_cell.length_a   1.000
_cell.length_b   1.000
_cell.length_c   1.000
_cell.angle_alpha   90.00
_cell.angle_beta   90.00
_cell.angle_gamma   90.00
#
_symmetry.space_group_name_H-M   'P 1'
#
loop_
_entity.id
_entity.type
_entity.pdbx_description
1 polymer ?
#
loop_
_entity_poly.entity_id
_entity_poly.type
_entity_poly.pdbx_seq_one_letter_code
_entity_poly.pdbx_strand_id
1 'polypeptide(L)'
;MNKLTNFLKKDISLPFKLKRRKLATSKQKKIITLFNNLFSSGFHLVEIISFLDRSLLLEKEYVSQMHLGLAQGKSFSEMMGNLGFSSAIVTQLSLAEVHGNLHLSLGKIEEYLDNLAKVKKKLIEVTTYPVILLAFLLVIMLGLRNYLLPQLDSSNIATLVISNLPQIFLGLTLVVALAFLTGLIFYRKSRKIQVFSFLAKFPFLGVFVQYYLTAYYAREWGNMIGQGLELSQIFQMMQEQGNPLFKEI
;
A
#
# COMPACT_ATOMS: atom_id res chain seq x y z
N MET A 1 -5.88 47.56 27.97
CA MET A 1 -5.80 47.22 26.52
C MET A 1 -4.55 46.40 26.21
N ASN A 2 -4.19 45.35 26.95
CA ASN A 2 -2.94 44.59 26.74
C ASN A 2 -3.05 43.06 26.93
N LYS A 3 -4.27 42.47 26.86
CA LYS A 3 -4.43 41.02 26.94
C LYS A 3 -4.70 40.34 25.58
N LEU A 4 -5.05 41.09 24.56
CA LEU A 4 -5.33 40.55 23.22
C LEU A 4 -4.08 40.40 22.35
N THR A 5 -3.03 41.21 22.59
CA THR A 5 -1.79 41.11 21.83
C THR A 5 -0.86 39.98 22.25
N ASN A 6 -1.03 39.41 23.44
CA ASN A 6 -0.28 38.24 23.90
C ASN A 6 -0.88 36.90 23.44
N PHE A 7 -2.10 36.86 22.94
CA PHE A 7 -2.72 35.67 22.37
C PHE A 7 -2.28 35.42 20.93
N LEU A 8 -1.86 36.49 20.21
CA LEU A 8 -1.43 36.38 18.80
C LEU A 8 0.06 36.06 18.64
N LYS A 9 0.85 36.03 19.72
CA LYS A 9 2.26 35.61 19.73
C LYS A 9 2.53 34.21 20.24
N LYS A 10 1.49 33.45 20.52
CA LYS A 10 1.68 32.03 20.79
C LYS A 10 1.84 31.34 19.45
N ASP A 11 3.09 31.13 19.04
CA ASP A 11 3.44 30.25 17.93
C ASP A 11 2.68 28.94 18.11
N ILE A 12 1.58 28.80 17.38
CA ILE A 12 0.88 27.54 17.21
C ILE A 12 1.78 26.72 16.26
N SER A 13 2.89 26.24 16.77
CA SER A 13 3.56 25.09 16.20
C SER A 13 2.65 23.88 16.45
N LEU A 14 1.61 23.79 15.62
CA LEU A 14 0.91 22.52 15.45
C LEU A 14 1.98 21.50 15.10
N PRO A 15 2.16 20.43 15.90
CA PRO A 15 2.95 19.30 15.48
C PRO A 15 2.15 18.61 14.39
N PHE A 16 2.17 19.19 13.20
CA PHE A 16 1.70 18.52 12.00
C PHE A 16 2.74 17.43 11.77
N LYS A 17 2.61 16.30 12.49
CA LYS A 17 3.22 15.03 12.12
C LYS A 17 2.63 14.73 10.75
N LEU A 18 3.28 15.24 9.72
CA LEU A 18 3.06 14.84 8.34
C LEU A 18 3.13 13.33 8.34
N LYS A 19 1.97 12.68 8.31
CA LYS A 19 1.83 11.24 8.20
C LYS A 19 2.58 10.90 6.91
N ARG A 20 3.81 10.37 7.04
CA ARG A 20 4.72 10.13 5.91
C ARG A 20 3.92 9.40 4.84
N ARG A 21 3.75 10.04 3.70
CA ARG A 21 2.96 9.51 2.59
C ARG A 21 3.73 8.31 2.07
N LYS A 22 3.13 7.12 2.13
CA LYS A 22 3.77 5.92 1.58
C LYS A 22 4.08 6.15 0.11
N LEU A 23 5.32 5.90 -0.27
CA LEU A 23 5.76 6.01 -1.65
C LEU A 23 5.02 4.97 -2.51
N ALA A 24 4.56 5.36 -3.70
CA ALA A 24 3.90 4.43 -4.62
C ALA A 24 4.84 3.28 -5.02
N THR A 25 4.32 2.07 -5.15
CA THR A 25 5.11 0.85 -5.44
C THR A 25 5.97 1.01 -6.71
N SER A 26 5.46 1.68 -7.74
CA SER A 26 6.21 1.94 -8.98
C SER A 26 7.43 2.84 -8.76
N LYS A 27 7.29 3.85 -7.88
CA LYS A 27 8.41 4.73 -7.51
C LYS A 27 9.41 4.00 -6.62
N GLN A 28 8.93 3.19 -5.65
CA GLN A 28 9.81 2.35 -4.84
C GLN A 28 10.64 1.42 -5.74
N LYS A 29 10.00 0.73 -6.71
CA LYS A 29 10.69 -0.13 -7.68
C LYS A 29 11.76 0.66 -8.43
N LYS A 30 11.42 1.82 -9.02
CA LYS A 30 12.37 2.65 -9.77
C LYS A 30 13.61 2.99 -8.93
N ILE A 31 13.42 3.41 -7.68
CA ILE A 31 14.51 3.76 -6.77
C ILE A 31 15.39 2.53 -6.49
N ILE A 32 14.78 1.39 -6.11
CA ILE A 32 15.53 0.17 -5.80
C ILE A 32 16.29 -0.33 -7.01
N THR A 33 15.68 -0.36 -8.21
CA THR A 33 16.36 -0.75 -9.46
C THR A 33 17.57 0.15 -9.74
N LEU A 34 17.45 1.48 -9.59
CA LEU A 34 18.56 2.40 -9.77
C LEU A 34 19.70 2.11 -8.78
N PHE A 35 19.38 1.95 -7.50
CA PHE A 35 20.39 1.63 -6.49
C PHE A 35 21.02 0.26 -6.72
N ASN A 36 20.23 -0.76 -7.06
CA ASN A 36 20.73 -2.10 -7.35
C ASN A 36 21.73 -2.09 -8.51
N ASN A 37 21.41 -1.42 -9.61
CA ASN A 37 22.27 -1.33 -10.79
C ASN A 37 23.58 -0.57 -10.48
N LEU A 38 23.49 0.54 -9.74
CA LEU A 38 24.66 1.36 -9.42
C LEU A 38 25.58 0.69 -8.39
N PHE A 39 25.02 0.04 -7.35
CA PHE A 39 25.80 -0.78 -6.42
C PHE A 39 26.47 -1.98 -7.14
N SER A 40 25.75 -2.65 -8.07
CA SER A 40 26.29 -3.74 -8.89
C SER A 40 27.44 -3.27 -9.80
N SER A 41 27.42 -2.00 -10.18
CA SER A 41 28.50 -1.38 -10.97
C SER A 41 29.68 -0.89 -10.11
N GLY A 42 29.65 -1.14 -8.78
CA GLY A 42 30.74 -0.81 -7.87
C GLY A 42 30.68 0.61 -7.29
N PHE A 43 29.62 1.39 -7.53
CA PHE A 43 29.51 2.72 -6.95
C PHE A 43 29.18 2.65 -5.46
N HIS A 44 29.77 3.55 -4.68
CA HIS A 44 29.44 3.72 -3.26
C HIS A 44 28.21 4.62 -3.08
N LEU A 45 27.56 4.52 -1.93
CA LEU A 45 26.30 5.24 -1.64
C LEU A 45 26.38 6.75 -1.91
N VAL A 46 27.46 7.39 -1.52
CA VAL A 46 27.69 8.84 -1.73
C VAL A 46 27.79 9.18 -3.21
N GLU A 47 28.49 8.34 -3.97
CA GLU A 47 28.65 8.50 -5.43
C GLU A 47 27.32 8.29 -6.15
N ILE A 48 26.53 7.30 -5.71
CA ILE A 48 25.21 7.03 -6.27
C ILE A 48 24.29 8.24 -6.08
N ILE A 49 24.24 8.82 -4.88
CA ILE A 49 23.38 9.97 -4.63
C ILE A 49 23.85 11.18 -5.44
N SER A 50 25.15 11.42 -5.54
CA SER A 50 25.73 12.46 -6.37
C SER A 50 25.46 12.26 -7.86
N PHE A 51 25.49 11.02 -8.33
CA PHE A 51 25.14 10.66 -9.71
C PHE A 51 23.63 10.91 -9.98
N LEU A 52 22.76 10.50 -9.07
CA LEU A 52 21.33 10.72 -9.20
C LEU A 52 20.95 12.20 -9.23
N ASP A 53 21.67 13.04 -8.51
CA ASP A 53 21.48 14.49 -8.54
C ASP A 53 21.81 15.10 -9.91
N ARG A 54 22.92 14.67 -10.52
CA ARG A 54 23.36 15.17 -11.84
C ARG A 54 22.56 14.59 -13.00
N SER A 55 22.19 13.31 -12.90
CA SER A 55 21.53 12.58 -14.01
C SER A 55 20.06 12.89 -14.17
N LEU A 56 19.41 13.51 -13.18
CA LEU A 56 17.96 13.77 -13.14
C LEU A 56 17.10 12.51 -13.34
N LEU A 57 17.66 11.33 -13.12
CA LEU A 57 16.94 10.06 -13.23
C LEU A 57 15.89 9.89 -12.13
N LEU A 58 16.07 10.60 -11.03
CA LEU A 58 15.15 10.62 -9.91
C LEU A 58 14.69 12.06 -9.64
N GLU A 59 13.48 12.20 -9.10
CA GLU A 59 12.91 13.51 -8.77
C GLU A 59 13.78 14.21 -7.69
N LYS A 60 14.05 15.48 -7.90
CA LYS A 60 14.92 16.30 -7.04
C LYS A 60 14.56 16.23 -5.55
N GLU A 61 13.26 16.12 -5.25
CA GLU A 61 12.78 16.03 -3.87
C GLU A 61 13.35 14.80 -3.14
N TYR A 62 13.39 13.63 -3.80
CA TYR A 62 13.94 12.41 -3.19
C TYR A 62 15.46 12.49 -3.05
N VAL A 63 16.15 13.02 -4.05
CA VAL A 63 17.60 13.16 -4.02
C VAL A 63 18.01 14.14 -2.92
N SER A 64 17.30 15.27 -2.79
CA SER A 64 17.53 16.24 -1.70
C SER A 64 17.36 15.61 -0.31
N GLN A 65 16.33 14.78 -0.12
CA GLN A 65 16.13 14.06 1.14
C GLN A 65 17.26 13.06 1.42
N MET A 66 17.79 12.39 0.39
CA MET A 66 18.93 11.49 0.52
C MET A 66 20.22 12.26 0.89
N HIS A 67 20.48 13.40 0.27
CA HIS A 67 21.60 14.28 0.64
C HIS A 67 21.52 14.73 2.10
N LEU A 68 20.34 15.14 2.55
CA LEU A 68 20.11 15.49 3.96
C LEU A 68 20.34 14.30 4.89
N GLY A 69 19.94 13.11 4.47
CA GLY A 69 20.20 11.87 5.20
C GLY A 69 21.70 11.59 5.34
N LEU A 70 22.46 11.70 4.24
CA LEU A 70 23.93 11.55 4.25
C LEU A 70 24.60 12.55 5.17
N ALA A 71 24.22 13.84 5.08
CA ALA A 71 24.76 14.88 5.93
C ALA A 71 24.48 14.65 7.43
N GLN A 72 23.41 13.91 7.75
CA GLN A 72 23.05 13.52 9.11
C GLN A 72 23.67 12.18 9.55
N GLY A 73 24.50 11.55 8.72
CA GLY A 73 25.09 10.25 9.01
C GLY A 73 24.09 9.08 9.05
N LYS A 74 22.93 9.22 8.40
CA LYS A 74 21.92 8.17 8.35
C LYS A 74 22.35 7.01 7.47
N SER A 75 21.98 5.78 7.89
CA SER A 75 22.15 4.59 7.08
C SER A 75 21.26 4.62 5.82
N PHE A 76 21.59 3.80 4.82
CA PHE A 76 20.77 3.67 3.61
C PHE A 76 19.34 3.22 3.93
N SER A 77 19.18 2.27 4.84
CA SER A 77 17.88 1.78 5.30
C SER A 77 17.06 2.89 5.97
N GLU A 78 17.66 3.73 6.80
CA GLU A 78 16.98 4.88 7.42
C GLU A 78 16.55 5.91 6.38
N MET A 79 17.39 6.17 5.37
CA MET A 79 17.04 7.07 4.27
C MET A 79 15.85 6.54 3.47
N MET A 80 15.82 5.24 3.16
CA MET A 80 14.68 4.60 2.49
C MET A 80 13.39 4.68 3.34
N GLY A 81 13.51 4.52 4.67
CA GLY A 81 12.41 4.72 5.60
C GLY A 81 11.86 6.14 5.57
N ASN A 82 12.74 7.14 5.47
CA ASN A 82 12.36 8.56 5.37
C ASN A 82 11.64 8.86 4.05
N LEU A 83 12.01 8.21 2.97
CA LEU A 83 11.34 8.32 1.66
C LEU A 83 9.95 7.65 1.62
N GLY A 84 9.58 6.90 2.65
CA GLY A 84 8.24 6.28 2.75
C GLY A 84 8.19 4.85 2.23
N PHE A 85 9.30 4.14 2.22
CA PHE A 85 9.32 2.69 2.01
C PHE A 85 8.62 1.95 3.15
N SER A 86 8.15 0.73 2.89
CA SER A 86 7.51 -0.09 3.91
C SER A 86 8.50 -0.51 4.98
N SER A 87 8.01 -0.70 6.22
CA SER A 87 8.87 -1.16 7.33
C SER A 87 9.58 -2.48 7.01
N ALA A 88 8.90 -3.40 6.31
CA ALA A 88 9.51 -4.67 5.90
C ALA A 88 10.74 -4.47 5.00
N ILE A 89 10.65 -3.59 3.99
CA ILE A 89 11.79 -3.28 3.12
C ILE A 89 12.91 -2.60 3.90
N VAL A 90 12.56 -1.64 4.77
CA VAL A 90 13.55 -0.92 5.59
C VAL A 90 14.31 -1.89 6.51
N THR A 91 13.60 -2.80 7.17
CA THR A 91 14.23 -3.82 8.00
C THR A 91 15.14 -4.74 7.19
N GLN A 92 14.69 -5.20 6.03
CA GLN A 92 15.49 -6.07 5.17
C GLN A 92 16.78 -5.35 4.71
N LEU A 93 16.68 -4.05 4.39
CA LEU A 93 17.86 -3.23 4.05
C LEU A 93 18.78 -3.04 5.25
N SER A 94 18.24 -2.77 6.44
CA SER A 94 19.03 -2.59 7.66
C SER A 94 19.83 -3.86 8.00
N LEU A 95 19.20 -5.03 7.89
CA LEU A 95 19.88 -6.30 8.06
C LEU A 95 20.98 -6.52 7.02
N ALA A 96 20.69 -6.18 5.77
CA ALA A 96 21.66 -6.31 4.69
C ALA A 96 22.87 -5.38 4.86
N GLU A 97 22.67 -4.19 5.43
CA GLU A 97 23.76 -3.27 5.78
C GLU A 97 24.67 -3.87 6.86
N VAL A 98 24.08 -4.44 7.92
CA VAL A 98 24.83 -5.05 9.02
C VAL A 98 25.64 -6.26 8.55
N HIS A 99 25.07 -7.08 7.69
CA HIS A 99 25.72 -8.30 7.18
C HIS A 99 26.57 -8.09 5.91
N GLY A 100 26.68 -6.86 5.40
CA GLY A 100 27.45 -6.55 4.18
C GLY A 100 26.86 -7.13 2.90
N ASN A 101 25.59 -7.53 2.90
CA ASN A 101 24.93 -8.29 1.84
C ASN A 101 23.88 -7.45 1.08
N LEU A 102 24.17 -6.14 0.95
CA LEU A 102 23.21 -5.14 0.44
C LEU A 102 22.80 -5.44 -1.02
N HIS A 103 23.75 -5.84 -1.86
CA HIS A 103 23.48 -6.15 -3.27
C HIS A 103 22.47 -7.29 -3.44
N LEU A 104 22.67 -8.41 -2.75
CA LEU A 104 21.75 -9.55 -2.82
C LEU A 104 20.33 -9.15 -2.30
N SER A 105 20.29 -8.35 -1.24
CA SER A 105 19.02 -7.89 -0.66
C SER A 105 18.29 -6.92 -1.58
N LEU A 106 19.00 -6.02 -2.26
CA LEU A 106 18.40 -5.12 -3.25
C LEU A 106 17.78 -5.90 -4.41
N GLY A 107 18.47 -6.94 -4.93
CA GLY A 107 17.92 -7.80 -5.96
C GLY A 107 16.63 -8.50 -5.54
N LYS A 108 16.59 -9.06 -4.31
CA LYS A 108 15.37 -9.68 -3.76
C LYS A 108 14.23 -8.67 -3.55
N ILE A 109 14.54 -7.45 -3.11
CA ILE A 109 13.55 -6.39 -2.93
C ILE A 109 13.01 -5.93 -4.29
N GLU A 110 13.87 -5.83 -5.30
CA GLU A 110 13.46 -5.49 -6.66
C GLU A 110 12.49 -6.51 -7.23
N GLU A 111 12.81 -7.80 -7.12
CA GLU A 111 11.93 -8.91 -7.53
C GLU A 111 10.58 -8.86 -6.78
N TYR A 112 10.61 -8.64 -5.48
CA TYR A 112 9.40 -8.48 -4.67
C TYR A 112 8.52 -7.32 -5.16
N LEU A 113 9.11 -6.16 -5.42
CA LEU A 113 8.39 -4.98 -5.91
C LEU A 113 7.85 -5.19 -7.33
N ASP A 114 8.60 -5.92 -8.18
CA ASP A 114 8.14 -6.30 -9.52
C ASP A 114 6.91 -7.22 -9.45
N ASN A 115 6.97 -8.23 -8.61
CA ASN A 115 5.84 -9.15 -8.38
C ASN A 115 4.61 -8.40 -7.84
N LEU A 116 4.77 -7.45 -6.92
CA LEU A 116 3.69 -6.59 -6.45
C LEU A 116 3.07 -5.75 -7.58
N ALA A 117 3.92 -5.19 -8.45
CA ALA A 117 3.45 -4.39 -9.58
C ALA A 117 2.67 -5.26 -10.59
N LYS A 118 3.16 -6.48 -10.89
CA LYS A 118 2.48 -7.46 -11.76
C LYS A 118 1.13 -7.87 -11.20
N VAL A 119 1.07 -8.20 -9.92
CA VAL A 119 -0.20 -8.55 -9.24
C VAL A 119 -1.19 -7.40 -9.32
N LYS A 120 -0.75 -6.17 -9.02
CA LYS A 120 -1.62 -4.99 -9.10
C LYS A 120 -2.14 -4.75 -10.52
N LYS A 121 -1.28 -4.89 -11.53
CA LYS A 121 -1.67 -4.77 -12.94
C LYS A 121 -2.72 -5.82 -13.30
N LYS A 122 -2.48 -7.08 -12.94
CA LYS A 122 -3.40 -8.19 -13.22
C LYS A 122 -4.76 -8.00 -12.53
N LEU A 123 -4.77 -7.47 -11.29
CA LEU A 123 -6.02 -7.15 -10.61
C LEU A 123 -6.83 -6.09 -11.35
N ILE A 124 -6.19 -5.03 -11.85
CA ILE A 124 -6.87 -4.01 -12.63
C ILE A 124 -7.43 -4.61 -13.93
N GLU A 125 -6.64 -5.39 -14.66
CA GLU A 125 -7.06 -6.04 -15.91
C GLU A 125 -8.29 -6.93 -15.70
N VAL A 126 -8.26 -7.78 -14.67
CA VAL A 126 -9.39 -8.68 -14.35
C VAL A 126 -10.63 -7.91 -13.89
N THR A 127 -10.47 -6.80 -13.18
CA THR A 127 -11.59 -5.99 -12.68
C THR A 127 -12.21 -5.12 -13.76
N THR A 128 -11.46 -4.77 -14.81
CA THR A 128 -11.93 -3.89 -15.89
C THR A 128 -13.12 -4.49 -16.62
N TYR A 129 -13.09 -5.78 -16.94
CA TYR A 129 -14.18 -6.46 -17.65
C TYR A 129 -15.52 -6.43 -16.91
N PRO A 130 -15.61 -6.85 -15.62
CA PRO A 130 -16.85 -6.73 -14.87
C PRO A 130 -17.39 -5.30 -14.77
N VAL A 131 -16.49 -4.31 -14.60
CA VAL A 131 -16.90 -2.90 -14.52
C VAL A 131 -17.52 -2.42 -15.85
N ILE A 132 -16.91 -2.75 -16.98
CA ILE A 132 -17.45 -2.40 -18.30
C ILE A 132 -18.81 -3.10 -18.52
N LEU A 133 -18.91 -4.38 -18.18
CA LEU A 133 -20.16 -5.16 -18.32
C LEU A 133 -21.30 -4.55 -17.48
N LEU A 134 -21.01 -4.19 -16.21
CA LEU A 134 -21.99 -3.55 -15.35
C LEU A 134 -22.40 -2.15 -15.87
N ALA A 135 -21.45 -1.38 -16.38
CA ALA A 135 -21.75 -0.07 -16.99
C ALA A 135 -22.64 -0.23 -18.22
N PHE A 136 -22.35 -1.21 -19.07
CA PHE A 136 -23.17 -1.50 -20.27
C PHE A 136 -24.58 -1.98 -19.90
N LEU A 137 -24.70 -2.87 -18.91
CA LEU A 137 -25.99 -3.30 -18.38
C LEU A 137 -26.81 -2.10 -17.88
N LEU A 138 -26.19 -1.17 -17.18
CA LEU A 138 -26.84 0.03 -16.66
C LEU A 138 -27.37 0.93 -17.80
N VAL A 139 -26.58 1.09 -18.87
CA VAL A 139 -27.00 1.85 -20.07
C VAL A 139 -28.21 1.19 -20.73
N ILE A 140 -28.21 -0.14 -20.90
CA ILE A 140 -29.36 -0.88 -21.45
C ILE A 140 -30.60 -0.70 -20.56
N MET A 141 -30.46 -0.84 -19.24
CA MET A 141 -31.58 -0.66 -18.32
C MET A 141 -32.19 0.76 -18.39
N LEU A 142 -31.34 1.78 -18.50
CA LEU A 142 -31.80 3.17 -18.67
C LEU A 142 -32.49 3.39 -20.02
N GLY A 143 -31.96 2.78 -21.09
CA GLY A 143 -32.59 2.79 -22.41
C GLY A 143 -33.97 2.15 -22.40
N LEU A 144 -34.10 0.95 -21.85
CA LEU A 144 -35.37 0.26 -21.67
C LEU A 144 -36.38 1.09 -20.86
N ARG A 145 -35.94 1.68 -19.77
CA ARG A 145 -36.79 2.53 -18.93
C ARG A 145 -37.34 3.74 -19.69
N ASN A 146 -36.49 4.41 -20.46
CA ASN A 146 -36.87 5.67 -21.13
C ASN A 146 -37.65 5.49 -22.41
N TYR A 147 -37.42 4.37 -23.13
CA TYR A 147 -38.01 4.16 -24.47
C TYR A 147 -39.11 3.09 -24.48
N LEU A 148 -38.99 2.00 -23.71
CA LEU A 148 -39.92 0.88 -23.76
C LEU A 148 -41.06 1.04 -22.73
N LEU A 149 -40.78 1.48 -21.52
CA LEU A 149 -41.78 1.64 -20.48
C LEU A 149 -42.94 2.56 -20.82
N PRO A 150 -42.75 3.71 -21.51
CA PRO A 150 -43.86 4.56 -21.89
C PRO A 150 -44.83 3.91 -22.92
N GLN A 151 -44.40 2.82 -23.56
CA GLN A 151 -45.19 2.12 -24.57
C GLN A 151 -45.96 0.93 -24.00
N LEU A 152 -45.74 0.58 -22.74
CA LEU A 152 -46.38 -0.55 -22.06
C LEU A 152 -47.45 -0.04 -21.08
N ASP A 153 -48.58 -0.74 -21.02
CA ASP A 153 -49.64 -0.45 -20.04
C ASP A 153 -49.12 -0.58 -18.63
N SER A 154 -49.38 0.45 -17.82
CA SER A 154 -48.90 0.60 -16.44
C SER A 154 -49.51 -0.35 -15.43
N SER A 155 -50.46 -1.20 -15.84
CA SER A 155 -51.18 -2.13 -14.97
C SER A 155 -50.49 -3.47 -14.72
N ASN A 156 -49.38 -3.78 -15.41
CA ASN A 156 -48.69 -5.05 -15.27
C ASN A 156 -47.57 -5.02 -14.23
N ILE A 157 -47.52 -6.05 -13.37
CA ILE A 157 -46.46 -6.24 -12.36
C ILE A 157 -45.07 -6.23 -13.01
N ALA A 158 -44.96 -6.75 -14.26
CA ALA A 158 -43.71 -6.72 -15.02
C ALA A 158 -43.23 -5.27 -15.27
N THR A 159 -44.13 -4.35 -15.59
CA THR A 159 -43.81 -2.93 -15.83
C THR A 159 -43.28 -2.25 -14.56
N LEU A 160 -43.87 -2.54 -13.40
CA LEU A 160 -43.41 -2.04 -12.09
C LEU A 160 -42.01 -2.56 -11.72
N VAL A 161 -41.74 -3.83 -11.98
CA VAL A 161 -40.42 -4.41 -11.72
C VAL A 161 -39.37 -3.78 -12.64
N ILE A 162 -39.64 -3.69 -13.94
CA ILE A 162 -38.70 -3.13 -14.92
C ILE A 162 -38.44 -1.65 -14.67
N SER A 163 -39.44 -0.88 -14.23
CA SER A 163 -39.29 0.56 -13.94
C SER A 163 -38.38 0.82 -12.75
N ASN A 164 -38.40 -0.07 -11.73
CA ASN A 164 -37.61 0.08 -10.50
C ASN A 164 -36.26 -0.63 -10.57
N LEU A 165 -36.04 -1.51 -11.56
CA LEU A 165 -34.79 -2.28 -11.72
C LEU A 165 -33.52 -1.40 -11.72
N PRO A 166 -33.45 -0.28 -12.48
CA PRO A 166 -32.27 0.58 -12.48
C PRO A 166 -32.02 1.23 -11.11
N GLN A 167 -33.07 1.57 -10.38
CA GLN A 167 -32.95 2.17 -9.03
C GLN A 167 -32.49 1.16 -8.00
N ILE A 168 -33.03 -0.06 -8.04
CA ILE A 168 -32.60 -1.18 -7.19
C ILE A 168 -31.13 -1.49 -7.46
N PHE A 169 -30.74 -1.56 -8.74
CA PHE A 169 -29.35 -1.83 -9.12
C PHE A 169 -28.38 -0.73 -8.67
N LEU A 170 -28.75 0.55 -8.85
CA LEU A 170 -27.97 1.68 -8.34
C LEU A 170 -27.90 1.68 -6.81
N GLY A 171 -29.00 1.38 -6.14
CA GLY A 171 -29.04 1.24 -4.69
C GLY A 171 -28.13 0.12 -4.19
N LEU A 172 -28.17 -1.06 -4.83
CA LEU A 172 -27.32 -2.20 -4.50
C LEU A 172 -25.84 -1.86 -4.72
N THR A 173 -25.50 -1.27 -5.87
CA THR A 173 -24.10 -0.86 -6.15
C THR A 173 -23.61 0.18 -5.17
N LEU A 174 -24.46 1.13 -4.76
CA LEU A 174 -24.13 2.15 -3.76
C LEU A 174 -23.90 1.51 -2.38
N VAL A 175 -24.75 0.57 -1.96
CA VAL A 175 -24.59 -0.16 -0.69
C VAL A 175 -23.28 -0.95 -0.68
N VAL A 176 -22.96 -1.67 -1.77
CA VAL A 176 -21.70 -2.40 -1.91
C VAL A 176 -20.50 -1.45 -1.89
N ALA A 177 -20.59 -0.32 -2.59
CA ALA A 177 -19.52 0.70 -2.59
C ALA A 177 -19.32 1.30 -1.19
N LEU A 178 -20.39 1.62 -0.47
CA LEU A 178 -20.34 2.12 0.91
C LEU A 178 -19.78 1.07 1.87
N ALA A 179 -20.18 -0.19 1.76
CA ALA A 179 -19.63 -1.29 2.55
C ALA A 179 -18.12 -1.47 2.29
N PHE A 180 -17.70 -1.34 1.02
CA PHE A 180 -16.29 -1.39 0.65
C PHE A 180 -15.50 -0.20 1.21
N LEU A 181 -16.04 1.01 1.09
CA LEU A 181 -15.41 2.23 1.64
C LEU A 181 -15.32 2.19 3.15
N THR A 182 -16.38 1.78 3.85
CA THR A 182 -16.35 1.62 5.31
C THR A 182 -15.36 0.55 5.73
N GLY A 183 -15.29 -0.56 5.00
CA GLY A 183 -14.27 -1.60 5.19
C GLY A 183 -12.84 -1.06 5.02
N LEU A 184 -12.59 -0.24 3.99
CA LEU A 184 -11.28 0.40 3.77
C LEU A 184 -10.93 1.40 4.88
N ILE A 185 -11.90 2.20 5.35
CA ILE A 185 -11.69 3.16 6.45
C ILE A 185 -11.41 2.40 7.74
N PHE A 186 -12.17 1.34 8.01
CA PHE A 186 -11.97 0.49 9.17
C PHE A 186 -10.60 -0.20 9.13
N TYR A 187 -10.20 -0.75 7.98
CA TYR A 187 -8.86 -1.32 7.76
C TYR A 187 -7.74 -0.30 7.98
N ARG A 188 -7.96 0.98 7.61
CA ARG A 188 -6.97 2.05 7.83
C ARG A 188 -6.89 2.52 9.27
N LYS A 189 -7.99 2.48 10.02
CA LYS A 189 -8.11 3.05 11.37
C LYS A 189 -7.90 2.02 12.48
N SER A 190 -8.29 0.76 12.26
CA SER A 190 -8.18 -0.31 13.24
C SER A 190 -6.78 -0.94 13.25
N ARG A 191 -6.39 -1.49 14.39
CA ARG A 191 -5.18 -2.35 14.48
C ARG A 191 -5.38 -3.53 13.53
N LYS A 192 -4.39 -3.81 12.71
CA LYS A 192 -4.46 -4.84 11.65
C LYS A 192 -4.97 -6.19 12.15
N ILE A 193 -4.59 -6.58 13.36
CA ILE A 193 -4.99 -7.83 13.99
C ILE A 193 -6.51 -7.92 14.20
N GLN A 194 -7.16 -6.87 14.67
CA GLN A 194 -8.60 -6.88 14.91
C GLN A 194 -9.41 -7.06 13.62
N VAL A 195 -8.91 -6.47 12.52
CA VAL A 195 -9.54 -6.62 11.21
C VAL A 195 -9.38 -8.06 10.71
N PHE A 196 -8.19 -8.64 10.82
CA PHE A 196 -7.94 -10.01 10.41
C PHE A 196 -8.73 -11.01 11.26
N SER A 197 -8.81 -10.79 12.58
CA SER A 197 -9.59 -11.61 13.50
C SER A 197 -11.10 -11.56 13.19
N PHE A 198 -11.60 -10.38 12.79
CA PHE A 198 -13.00 -10.22 12.39
C PHE A 198 -13.30 -10.88 11.03
N LEU A 199 -12.42 -10.68 10.04
CA LEU A 199 -12.55 -11.31 8.72
C LEU A 199 -12.40 -12.84 8.80
N ALA A 200 -11.57 -13.35 9.71
CA ALA A 200 -11.39 -14.79 9.91
C ALA A 200 -12.65 -15.50 10.45
N LYS A 201 -13.60 -14.77 11.06
CA LYS A 201 -14.89 -15.32 11.51
C LYS A 201 -15.89 -15.58 10.39
N PHE A 202 -15.69 -14.99 9.21
CA PHE A 202 -16.56 -15.23 8.07
C PHE A 202 -16.16 -16.55 7.36
N PRO A 203 -17.09 -17.49 7.14
CA PRO A 203 -16.78 -18.85 6.64
C PRO A 203 -16.10 -18.85 5.27
N PHE A 204 -16.38 -17.88 4.40
CA PHE A 204 -15.75 -17.75 3.08
C PHE A 204 -14.45 -16.93 3.10
N LEU A 205 -14.45 -15.81 3.83
CA LEU A 205 -13.31 -14.89 3.89
C LEU A 205 -12.21 -15.41 4.83
N GLY A 206 -12.58 -16.16 5.87
CA GLY A 206 -11.64 -16.71 6.85
C GLY A 206 -10.58 -17.61 6.23
N VAL A 207 -10.96 -18.45 5.27
CA VAL A 207 -10.03 -19.33 4.56
C VAL A 207 -8.99 -18.52 3.78
N PHE A 208 -9.41 -17.48 3.07
CA PHE A 208 -8.48 -16.60 2.34
C PHE A 208 -7.55 -15.82 3.28
N VAL A 209 -8.07 -15.37 4.43
CA VAL A 209 -7.27 -14.68 5.46
C VAL A 209 -6.22 -15.61 6.04
N GLN A 210 -6.56 -16.86 6.35
CA GLN A 210 -5.62 -17.86 6.83
C GLN A 210 -4.52 -18.14 5.81
N TYR A 211 -4.87 -18.41 4.55
CA TYR A 211 -3.88 -18.61 3.50
C TYR A 211 -2.97 -17.39 3.29
N TYR A 212 -3.54 -16.20 3.34
CA TYR A 212 -2.76 -14.96 3.22
C TYR A 212 -1.76 -14.81 4.38
N LEU A 213 -2.21 -15.01 5.61
CA LEU A 213 -1.36 -14.92 6.79
C LEU A 213 -0.26 -16.00 6.77
N THR A 214 -0.62 -17.25 6.46
CA THR A 214 0.36 -18.34 6.36
C THR A 214 1.42 -18.04 5.29
N ALA A 215 1.01 -17.59 4.11
CA ALA A 215 1.93 -17.22 3.05
C ALA A 215 2.79 -16.01 3.42
N TYR A 216 2.23 -15.05 4.15
CA TYR A 216 2.97 -13.89 4.66
C TYR A 216 4.04 -14.32 5.65
N TYR A 217 3.67 -15.10 6.67
CA TYR A 217 4.63 -15.61 7.67
C TYR A 217 5.71 -16.49 7.03
N ALA A 218 5.32 -17.45 6.20
CA ALA A 218 6.27 -18.33 5.53
C ALA A 218 7.29 -17.54 4.69
N ARG A 219 6.87 -16.48 4.02
CA ARG A 219 7.75 -15.62 3.24
C ARG A 219 8.72 -14.85 4.12
N GLU A 220 8.22 -14.19 5.18
CA GLU A 220 9.07 -13.42 6.10
C GLU A 220 10.10 -14.31 6.79
N TRP A 221 9.66 -15.48 7.28
CA TRP A 221 10.56 -16.46 7.87
C TRP A 221 11.58 -17.00 6.88
N GLY A 222 11.12 -17.36 5.68
CA GLY A 222 12.01 -17.84 4.61
C GLY A 222 13.07 -16.81 4.22
N ASN A 223 12.70 -15.53 4.17
CA ASN A 223 13.64 -14.45 3.91
C ASN A 223 14.68 -14.28 5.03
N MET A 224 14.25 -14.34 6.30
CA MET A 224 15.14 -14.20 7.46
C MET A 224 16.10 -15.39 7.59
N ILE A 225 15.59 -16.61 7.45
CA ILE A 225 16.42 -17.83 7.46
C ILE A 225 17.37 -17.84 6.27
N GLY A 226 16.91 -17.46 5.07
CA GLY A 226 17.73 -17.37 3.88
C GLY A 226 18.84 -16.31 3.94
N GLN A 227 18.77 -15.38 4.88
CA GLN A 227 19.81 -14.41 5.21
C GLN A 227 20.79 -14.92 6.28
N GLY A 228 20.60 -16.17 6.77
CA GLY A 228 21.47 -16.79 7.78
C GLY A 228 21.21 -16.34 9.20
N LEU A 229 20.02 -15.75 9.47
CA LEU A 229 19.65 -15.37 10.82
C LEU A 229 19.30 -16.60 11.66
N GLU A 230 19.82 -16.64 12.90
CA GLU A 230 19.43 -17.65 13.87
C GLU A 230 17.99 -17.44 14.37
N LEU A 231 17.30 -18.52 14.71
CA LEU A 231 15.92 -18.47 15.19
C LEU A 231 15.75 -17.52 16.39
N SER A 232 16.72 -17.49 17.28
CA SER A 232 16.76 -16.57 18.44
C SER A 232 16.72 -15.11 18.02
N GLN A 233 17.50 -14.74 17.02
CA GLN A 233 17.56 -13.39 16.47
C GLN A 233 16.26 -13.04 15.73
N ILE A 234 15.67 -14.00 15.01
CA ILE A 234 14.39 -13.80 14.34
C ILE A 234 13.29 -13.47 15.37
N PHE A 235 13.20 -14.22 16.46
CA PHE A 235 12.23 -13.96 17.53
C PHE A 235 12.45 -12.59 18.20
N GLN A 236 13.69 -12.24 18.50
CA GLN A 236 14.01 -10.93 19.09
C GLN A 236 13.59 -9.78 18.16
N MET A 237 13.93 -9.86 16.88
CA MET A 237 13.51 -8.86 15.89
C MET A 237 11.99 -8.77 15.72
N MET A 238 11.29 -9.89 15.76
CA MET A 238 9.83 -9.91 15.69
C MET A 238 9.19 -9.19 16.88
N GLN A 239 9.78 -9.29 18.06
CA GLN A 239 9.33 -8.60 19.27
C GLN A 239 9.65 -7.09 19.23
N GLU A 240 10.84 -6.71 18.76
CA GLU A 240 11.30 -5.32 18.72
C GLU A 240 10.65 -4.47 17.63
N GLN A 241 10.32 -5.07 16.49
CA GLN A 241 9.81 -4.33 15.33
C GLN A 241 8.42 -3.72 15.49
N GLY A 242 7.76 -3.87 16.62
CA GLY A 242 6.47 -3.22 16.87
C GLY A 242 5.39 -3.49 15.80
N ASN A 243 5.59 -4.49 14.92
CA ASN A 243 4.56 -4.93 14.01
C ASN A 243 3.48 -5.65 14.83
N PRO A 244 2.28 -5.09 14.94
CA PRO A 244 1.25 -5.66 15.81
C PRO A 244 0.87 -7.10 15.46
N LEU A 245 1.23 -7.58 14.26
CA LEU A 245 1.03 -8.97 13.85
C LEU A 245 2.00 -9.95 14.53
N PHE A 246 3.14 -9.47 15.03
CA PHE A 246 4.16 -10.30 15.69
C PHE A 246 4.14 -10.18 17.22
N LYS A 247 3.41 -9.23 17.78
CA LYS A 247 3.38 -8.99 19.23
C LYS A 247 2.42 -9.89 20.02
N GLU A 248 1.50 -10.57 19.34
CA GLU A 248 0.42 -11.36 19.96
C GLU A 248 0.56 -12.88 19.68
N ILE A 249 1.71 -13.33 19.19
CA ILE A 249 2.11 -14.74 19.09
C ILE A 249 3.14 -15.04 20.19
#